data_aef79879198b5f9b0389fb9e72518e04
#
_entry.id   aef79879198b5f9b0389fb9e72518e04
#
_cell.length_a   1.000
_cell.length_b   1.000
_cell.length_c   1.000
_cell.angle_alpha   90.00
_cell.angle_beta   90.00
_cell.angle_gamma   90.00
#
_symmetry.space_group_name_H-M   'P 1'
#
loop_
_entity.id
_entity.type
_entity.pdbx_description
1 polymer ?
#
loop_
_entity_poly.entity_id
_entity_poly.type
_entity_poly.pdbx_seq_one_letter_code
_entity_poly.pdbx_strand_id
1 'polypeptide(L)'
;MNMKSALVDVPVLILFFNRPQQLSQVFEQVKKARPSRLFLYQDGARNERDLPGIKACREIVSQIDWECEVERLYQEKNFGCDPSEYLSQKWAFSKVDKCIVLEDDDVPSVSFFQ
;
A
#
# COMPACT_ATOMS: atom_id res chain seq x y z
N MET A 1 3.21 -15.76 18.86
CA MET A 1 2.88 -14.34 18.97
C MET A 1 1.50 -14.10 18.35
N ASN A 2 0.64 -13.42 19.07
CA ASN A 2 -0.72 -13.19 18.59
C ASN A 2 -0.78 -11.93 17.72
N MET A 3 -1.40 -12.06 16.58
CA MET A 3 -1.68 -10.92 15.72
C MET A 3 -2.86 -10.12 16.29
N LYS A 4 -2.81 -8.80 16.09
CA LYS A 4 -3.92 -7.92 16.46
C LYS A 4 -5.11 -8.17 15.54
N SER A 5 -6.30 -7.94 16.03
CA SER A 5 -7.51 -8.09 15.21
C SER A 5 -7.64 -6.94 14.23
N ALA A 6 -8.26 -7.21 13.08
CA ALA A 6 -8.65 -6.16 12.14
C ALA A 6 -9.76 -5.29 12.77
N LEU A 7 -9.75 -4.01 12.44
CA LEU A 7 -10.72 -3.04 12.96
C LEU A 7 -11.63 -2.46 11.88
N VAL A 8 -11.17 -2.47 10.61
CA VAL A 8 -11.87 -1.83 9.51
C VAL A 8 -12.05 -2.85 8.38
N ASP A 9 -13.29 -3.02 7.92
CA ASP A 9 -13.60 -3.98 6.87
C ASP A 9 -13.47 -3.40 5.45
N VAL A 10 -13.29 -2.10 5.31
CA VAL A 10 -13.09 -1.50 4.00
C VAL A 10 -11.68 -1.81 3.53
N PRO A 11 -11.50 -2.47 2.36
CA PRO A 11 -10.15 -2.72 1.84
C PRO A 11 -9.40 -1.43 1.55
N VAL A 12 -8.08 -1.49 1.69
CA VAL A 12 -7.20 -0.35 1.45
C VAL A 12 -6.20 -0.73 0.37
N LEU A 13 -6.05 0.13 -0.63
CA LEU A 13 -5.00 0.04 -1.64
C LEU A 13 -3.97 1.12 -1.35
N ILE A 14 -2.70 0.73 -1.23
CA ILE A 14 -1.59 1.67 -1.15
C ILE A 14 -0.81 1.59 -2.43
N LEU A 15 -0.72 2.73 -3.13
CA LEU A 15 0.10 2.89 -4.33
C LEU A 15 1.38 3.60 -3.93
N PHE A 16 2.52 2.96 -4.15
CA PHE A 16 3.81 3.52 -3.73
C PHE A 16 4.91 3.20 -4.74
N PHE A 17 6.07 3.80 -4.55
CA PHE A 17 7.20 3.62 -5.46
C PHE A 17 8.52 3.52 -4.70
N ASN A 18 9.24 4.64 -4.48
CA ASN A 18 10.61 4.61 -3.95
C ASN A 18 10.87 5.66 -2.86
N ARG A 19 9.83 6.08 -2.14
CA ARG A 19 9.92 7.12 -1.11
C ARG A 19 9.62 6.55 0.27
N PRO A 20 10.60 5.89 0.91
CA PRO A 20 10.34 5.18 2.15
C PRO A 20 9.91 6.07 3.31
N GLN A 21 10.44 7.29 3.42
CA GLN A 21 10.05 8.18 4.51
C GLN A 21 8.58 8.58 4.42
N GLN A 22 8.10 8.92 3.22
CA GLN A 22 6.71 9.30 3.01
C GLN A 22 5.79 8.09 3.20
N LEU A 23 6.16 6.96 2.61
CA LEU A 23 5.39 5.73 2.75
C LEU A 23 5.27 5.30 4.23
N SER A 24 6.34 5.46 4.99
CA SER A 24 6.35 5.12 6.41
C SER A 24 5.26 5.86 7.18
N GLN A 25 5.05 7.13 6.87
CA GLN A 25 4.00 7.94 7.52
C GLN A 25 2.61 7.44 7.16
N VAL A 26 2.38 7.12 5.89
CA VAL A 26 1.10 6.57 5.44
C VAL A 26 0.87 5.21 6.09
N PHE A 27 1.88 4.36 6.08
CA PHE A 27 1.74 3.00 6.60
C PHE A 27 1.49 2.98 8.11
N GLU A 28 2.07 3.91 8.86
CA GLU A 28 1.79 4.03 10.30
C GLU A 28 0.30 4.25 10.56
N GLN A 29 -0.36 5.07 9.74
CA GLN A 29 -1.79 5.30 9.89
C GLN A 29 -2.60 4.06 9.50
N VAL A 30 -2.17 3.36 8.47
CA VAL A 30 -2.82 2.10 8.06
C VAL A 30 -2.68 1.04 9.16
N LYS A 31 -1.52 0.95 9.80
CA LYS A 31 -1.31 0.04 10.93
C LYS A 31 -2.25 0.34 12.09
N LYS A 32 -2.47 1.61 12.38
CA LYS A 32 -3.41 2.01 13.44
C LYS A 32 -4.86 1.68 13.08
N ALA A 33 -5.21 1.82 11.81
CA ALA A 33 -6.56 1.53 11.34
C ALA A 33 -6.86 0.03 11.25
N ARG A 34 -5.87 -0.79 10.98
CA ARG A 34 -5.95 -2.25 10.84
C ARG A 34 -7.05 -2.70 9.89
N PRO A 35 -6.94 -2.37 8.57
CA PRO A 35 -7.91 -2.87 7.61
C PRO A 35 -7.81 -4.39 7.47
N SER A 36 -8.94 -5.03 7.26
CA SER A 36 -8.99 -6.50 7.12
C SER A 36 -8.42 -6.97 5.79
N ARG A 37 -8.27 -6.08 4.82
CA ARG A 37 -7.73 -6.41 3.50
C ARG A 37 -6.87 -5.27 2.99
N LEU A 38 -5.70 -5.62 2.43
CA LEU A 38 -4.72 -4.64 1.99
C LEU A 38 -4.19 -5.04 0.62
N PHE A 39 -4.23 -4.09 -0.30
CA PHE A 39 -3.62 -4.22 -1.62
C PHE A 39 -2.40 -3.31 -1.68
N LEU A 40 -1.27 -3.88 -2.05
CA LEU A 40 -0.01 -3.15 -2.15
C LEU A 40 0.44 -3.15 -3.61
N TYR A 41 0.45 -1.98 -4.23
CA TYR A 41 0.92 -1.81 -5.60
C TYR A 41 2.19 -0.96 -5.60
N GLN A 42 3.22 -1.44 -6.28
CA GLN A 42 4.46 -0.70 -6.43
C GLN A 42 4.90 -0.68 -7.90
N ASP A 43 5.16 0.53 -8.41
CA ASP A 43 5.71 0.67 -9.75
C ASP A 43 7.16 0.16 -9.78
N GLY A 44 7.62 -0.24 -10.96
CA GLY A 44 8.97 -0.75 -11.14
C GLY A 44 10.01 0.35 -11.24
N ALA A 45 11.27 -0.04 -11.10
CA ALA A 45 12.40 0.89 -11.16
C ALA A 45 12.55 1.49 -12.55
N ARG A 46 12.84 2.79 -12.61
CA ARG A 46 13.23 3.47 -13.86
C ARG A 46 14.66 3.14 -14.22
N ASN A 47 15.50 2.97 -13.19
CA ASN A 47 16.91 2.63 -13.31
C ASN A 47 17.42 2.13 -11.95
N GLU A 48 18.71 1.82 -11.86
CA GLU A 48 19.30 1.27 -10.64
C GLU A 48 19.22 2.19 -9.43
N ARG A 49 19.11 3.51 -9.64
CA ARG A 49 19.04 4.47 -8.54
C ARG A 49 17.77 4.32 -7.71
N ASP A 50 16.71 3.77 -8.30
CA ASP A 50 15.46 3.55 -7.59
C ASP A 50 15.48 2.32 -6.68
N LEU A 51 16.39 1.37 -6.91
CA LEU A 51 16.37 0.08 -6.24
C LEU A 51 16.47 0.16 -4.71
N PRO A 52 17.35 0.98 -4.10
CA PRO A 52 17.37 1.06 -2.63
C PRO A 52 16.05 1.57 -2.05
N GLY A 53 15.45 2.57 -2.66
CA GLY A 53 14.16 3.10 -2.20
C GLY A 53 13.03 2.10 -2.37
N ILE A 54 13.01 1.37 -3.48
CA ILE A 54 12.04 0.32 -3.74
C ILE A 54 12.12 -0.75 -2.66
N LYS A 55 13.33 -1.21 -2.37
CA LYS A 55 13.55 -2.24 -1.36
C LYS A 55 13.13 -1.77 0.03
N ALA A 56 13.51 -0.56 0.39
CA ALA A 56 13.14 0.01 1.69
C ALA A 56 11.62 0.13 1.83
N CYS A 57 10.91 0.52 0.78
CA CYS A 57 9.46 0.59 0.79
C CYS A 57 8.83 -0.79 1.02
N ARG A 58 9.35 -1.82 0.37
CA ARG A 58 8.85 -3.19 0.58
C ARG A 58 9.04 -3.67 2.00
N GLU A 59 10.15 -3.30 2.63
CA GLU A 59 10.40 -3.64 4.03
C GLU A 59 9.39 -2.95 4.96
N ILE A 60 9.04 -1.70 4.68
CA ILE A 60 8.05 -0.97 5.47
C ILE A 60 6.70 -1.65 5.43
N VAL A 61 6.19 -1.95 4.24
CA VAL A 61 4.85 -2.53 4.10
C VAL A 61 4.80 -4.02 4.44
N SER A 62 5.92 -4.65 4.71
CA SER A 62 5.96 -6.03 5.19
C SER A 62 5.68 -6.13 6.69
N GLN A 63 5.66 -5.01 7.41
CA GLN A 63 5.50 -4.98 8.86
C GLN A 63 4.03 -5.02 9.27
N ILE A 64 3.33 -6.06 8.86
CA ILE A 64 1.91 -6.24 9.15
C ILE A 64 1.77 -7.09 10.40
N ASP A 65 1.26 -6.50 11.49
CA ASP A 65 1.13 -7.15 12.79
C ASP A 65 -0.33 -7.35 13.22
N TRP A 66 -1.25 -7.31 12.26
CA TRP A 66 -2.68 -7.54 12.51
C TRP A 66 -3.23 -8.53 11.49
N GLU A 67 -4.39 -9.11 11.77
CA GLU A 67 -5.06 -10.02 10.86
C GLU A 67 -5.48 -9.26 9.60
N CYS A 68 -4.94 -9.65 8.45
CA CYS A 68 -5.15 -8.92 7.21
C CYS A 68 -4.87 -9.83 6.02
N GLU A 69 -5.78 -9.83 5.05
CA GLU A 69 -5.51 -10.44 3.76
C GLU A 69 -4.71 -9.45 2.93
N VAL A 70 -3.51 -9.84 2.52
CA VAL A 70 -2.59 -8.96 1.79
C VAL A 70 -2.39 -9.50 0.39
N GLU A 71 -2.57 -8.63 -0.61
CA GLU A 71 -2.24 -8.94 -1.99
C GLU A 71 -1.24 -7.90 -2.49
N ARG A 72 -0.26 -8.36 -3.25
CA ARG A 72 0.83 -7.53 -3.75
C ARG A 72 0.89 -7.59 -5.26
N LEU A 73 1.08 -6.42 -5.89
CA LEU A 73 1.39 -6.31 -7.31
C LEU A 73 2.58 -5.38 -7.45
N TYR A 74 3.76 -5.98 -7.51
CA TYR A 74 5.01 -5.24 -7.64
C TYR A 74 5.47 -5.38 -9.09
N GLN A 75 5.47 -4.25 -9.81
CA GLN A 75 5.81 -4.23 -11.22
C GLN A 75 7.32 -4.35 -11.43
N GLU A 76 7.72 -5.10 -12.44
CA GLU A 76 9.12 -5.19 -12.84
C GLU A 76 9.53 -4.02 -13.71
N LYS A 77 8.60 -3.50 -14.52
CA LYS A 77 8.82 -2.36 -15.40
C LYS A 77 8.26 -1.10 -14.78
N ASN A 78 8.86 0.03 -15.11
CA ASN A 78 8.30 1.32 -14.71
C ASN A 78 7.22 1.73 -15.71
N PHE A 79 6.00 1.91 -15.24
CA PHE A 79 4.87 2.35 -16.06
C PHE A 79 4.61 3.84 -15.93
N GLY A 80 5.17 4.48 -14.90
CA GLY A 80 4.94 5.87 -14.61
C GLY A 80 3.75 6.11 -13.68
N CYS A 81 3.59 7.35 -13.27
CA CYS A 81 2.59 7.72 -12.26
C CYS A 81 1.15 7.49 -12.73
N ASP A 82 0.77 8.05 -13.88
CA ASP A 82 -0.61 7.96 -14.36
C ASP A 82 -1.01 6.53 -14.73
N PRO A 83 -0.23 5.77 -15.52
CA PRO A 83 -0.58 4.37 -15.76
C PRO A 83 -0.62 3.52 -14.49
N SER A 84 0.27 3.75 -13.53
CA SER A 84 0.27 2.99 -12.29
C SER A 84 -0.98 3.26 -11.47
N GLU A 85 -1.46 4.50 -11.44
CA GLU A 85 -2.72 4.85 -10.77
C GLU A 85 -3.89 4.07 -11.37
N TYR A 86 -3.98 4.03 -12.69
CA TYR A 86 -5.01 3.27 -13.38
C TYR A 86 -4.88 1.76 -13.14
N LEU A 87 -3.67 1.22 -13.30
CA LEU A 87 -3.43 -0.22 -13.20
C LEU A 87 -3.69 -0.74 -11.78
N SER A 88 -3.27 0.02 -10.76
CA SER A 88 -3.48 -0.36 -9.37
C SER A 88 -4.96 -0.42 -9.02
N GLN A 89 -5.73 0.57 -9.44
CA GLN A 89 -7.16 0.62 -9.17
C GLN A 89 -7.92 -0.45 -9.95
N LYS A 90 -7.57 -0.66 -11.22
CA LYS A 90 -8.17 -1.71 -12.02
C LYS A 90 -7.96 -3.08 -11.37
N TRP A 91 -6.76 -3.33 -10.87
CA TRP A 91 -6.42 -4.57 -10.19
C TRP A 91 -7.23 -4.74 -8.90
N ALA A 92 -7.23 -3.74 -8.03
CA ALA A 92 -7.94 -3.83 -6.75
C ALA A 92 -9.45 -3.97 -6.95
N PHE A 93 -10.04 -3.16 -7.84
CA PHE A 93 -11.48 -3.20 -8.08
C PHE A 93 -11.94 -4.40 -8.89
N SER A 94 -11.02 -5.18 -9.46
CA SER A 94 -11.36 -6.48 -10.01
C SER A 94 -11.65 -7.52 -8.92
N LYS A 95 -11.27 -7.23 -7.69
CA LYS A 95 -11.38 -8.16 -6.55
C LYS A 95 -12.36 -7.71 -5.48
N VAL A 96 -12.59 -6.40 -5.36
CA VAL A 96 -13.47 -5.83 -4.33
C VAL A 96 -14.32 -4.73 -4.94
N ASP A 97 -15.52 -4.50 -4.36
CA ASP A 97 -16.43 -3.46 -4.81
C ASP A 97 -16.07 -2.08 -4.27
N LYS A 98 -15.45 -2.03 -3.11
CA LYS A 98 -15.10 -0.78 -2.44
C LYS A 98 -13.66 -0.86 -1.98
N CYS A 99 -12.96 0.26 -2.05
CA CYS A 99 -11.58 0.33 -1.64
C CYS A 99 -11.17 1.78 -1.36
N ILE A 100 -10.46 2.00 -0.27
CA ILE A 100 -9.82 3.28 0.00
C ILE A 100 -8.48 3.27 -0.72
N VAL A 101 -8.25 4.28 -1.56
CA VAL A 101 -7.00 4.39 -2.34
C VAL A 101 -6.12 5.45 -1.70
N LEU A 102 -4.91 5.05 -1.34
CA LEU A 102 -3.90 5.94 -0.74
C LEU A 102 -2.64 5.92 -1.60
N GLU A 103 -2.04 7.08 -1.77
CA GLU A 103 -0.72 7.20 -2.38
C GLU A 103 0.31 7.41 -1.26
N ASP A 104 1.58 7.23 -1.59
CA ASP A 104 2.67 7.28 -0.60
C ASP A 104 2.87 8.66 0.04
N ASP A 105 2.27 9.71 -0.51
CA ASP A 105 2.31 11.06 0.06
C ASP A 105 1.00 11.48 0.74
N ASP A 106 0.02 10.59 0.80
CA ASP A 106 -1.29 10.84 1.43
C ASP A 106 -1.29 10.32 2.87
N VAL A 107 -1.10 11.19 3.86
CA VAL A 107 -1.09 10.77 5.26
C VAL A 107 -2.49 10.94 5.85
N PRO A 108 -3.29 9.87 5.90
CA PRO A 108 -4.64 9.95 6.46
C PRO A 108 -4.60 9.92 7.99
N SER A 109 -5.66 10.42 8.61
CA SER A 109 -5.86 10.19 10.04
C SER A 109 -6.59 8.86 10.24
N VAL A 110 -6.52 8.30 11.44
CA VAL A 110 -7.24 7.06 11.74
C VAL A 110 -8.75 7.23 11.51
N SER A 111 -9.29 8.40 11.83
CA SER A 111 -10.72 8.68 11.64
C SER A 111 -11.16 8.64 10.17
N PHE A 112 -10.23 8.80 9.22
CA PHE A 112 -10.53 8.70 7.80
C PHE A 112 -11.07 7.31 7.43
N PHE A 113 -10.64 6.27 8.14
CA PHE A 113 -11.04 4.89 7.87
C PHE A 113 -12.35 4.49 8.53
N GLN A 114 -12.90 5.34 9.36
CA GLN A 114 -14.15 5.10 10.07
C GLN A 114 -15.32 5.77 9.32
#